data_8b31ec7cfd9c1b5f9af9f250c4b543ab
#
_entry.id   8b31ec7cfd9c1b5f9af9f250c4b543ab
#
_cell.length_a   1.000
_cell.length_b   1.000
_cell.length_c   1.000
_cell.angle_alpha   90.00
_cell.angle_beta   90.00
_cell.angle_gamma   90.00
#
_symmetry.space_group_name_H-M   'P 1'
#
loop_
_entity.id
_entity.type
_entity.pdbx_description
1 polymer ?
#
loop_
_entity_poly.entity_id
_entity_poly.type
_entity_poly.pdbx_seq_one_letter_code
_entity_poly.pdbx_strand_id
1 'polypeptide(L)'
;MKDVKFYIGPMSKNVVDAIIEFTEETNNKIGFIPSRRQVEYNGGYVNNWTTEQFSKYVNGRVLIERDHGGPGQGYVDDDGVVSFYNDSQYLDIVHIDPWKAYPNLNEGIDSTLYHMNRIYDMNPDVLFEVGTEEAIRKFTPDELNILLRSASEYDFFDNIKYAVVQSGVGLDLGKRVNTGNFDLDRLKDFIRVCKYWSVLSKEHNGDYLTGDDVKVRFDAGLDALNI
;
A
#
# COMPACT_ATOMS: atom_id res chain seq x y z
N MET A 1 6.42 -17.27 1.09
CA MET A 1 7.21 -16.08 0.68
C MET A 1 7.83 -15.47 1.92
N LYS A 2 9.13 -15.15 1.95
CA LYS A 2 9.70 -14.42 3.11
C LYS A 2 9.06 -13.03 3.13
N ASP A 3 8.59 -12.57 4.28
CA ASP A 3 7.87 -11.32 4.40
C ASP A 3 8.78 -10.13 4.09
N VAL A 4 8.30 -9.25 3.22
CA VAL A 4 8.93 -7.96 2.93
C VAL A 4 8.52 -7.00 4.05
N LYS A 5 9.52 -6.44 4.75
CA LYS A 5 9.26 -5.49 5.84
C LYS A 5 9.25 -4.03 5.40
N PHE A 6 9.95 -3.71 4.33
CA PHE A 6 10.06 -2.34 3.82
C PHE A 6 9.66 -2.28 2.36
N TYR A 7 8.81 -1.31 2.06
CA TYR A 7 8.44 -0.95 0.70
C TYR A 7 8.90 0.47 0.42
N ILE A 8 9.59 0.66 -0.72
CA ILE A 8 10.23 1.94 -1.05
C ILE A 8 9.65 2.48 -2.35
N GLY A 9 9.27 3.77 -2.33
CA GLY A 9 8.84 4.50 -3.52
C GLY A 9 9.98 4.61 -4.54
N PRO A 10 9.78 4.15 -5.80
CA PRO A 10 10.81 4.23 -6.83
C PRO A 10 10.91 5.67 -7.37
N MET A 11 11.69 6.52 -6.70
CA MET A 11 11.80 7.95 -7.04
C MET A 11 12.51 8.24 -8.36
N SER A 12 13.34 7.30 -8.84
CA SER A 12 14.08 7.39 -10.11
C SER A 12 14.57 6.01 -10.54
N LYS A 13 14.98 5.87 -11.82
CA LYS A 13 15.62 4.64 -12.30
C LYS A 13 16.84 4.24 -11.46
N ASN A 14 17.64 5.20 -11.00
CA ASN A 14 18.83 4.91 -10.18
C ASN A 14 18.45 4.32 -8.82
N VAL A 15 17.35 4.78 -8.21
CA VAL A 15 16.82 4.19 -6.97
C VAL A 15 16.33 2.76 -7.23
N VAL A 16 15.66 2.53 -8.34
CA VAL A 16 15.22 1.18 -8.74
C VAL A 16 16.41 0.25 -8.90
N ASP A 17 17.44 0.67 -9.63
CA ASP A 17 18.65 -0.12 -9.84
C ASP A 17 19.35 -0.44 -8.51
N ALA A 18 19.52 0.56 -7.63
CA ALA A 18 20.16 0.38 -6.33
C ALA A 18 19.40 -0.59 -5.40
N ILE A 19 18.06 -0.57 -5.40
CA ILE A 19 17.25 -1.50 -4.61
C ILE A 19 17.35 -2.92 -5.15
N ILE A 20 17.34 -3.08 -6.47
CA ILE A 20 17.52 -4.40 -7.10
C ILE A 20 18.90 -4.97 -6.73
N GLU A 21 19.96 -4.19 -6.94
CA GLU A 21 21.34 -4.57 -6.60
C GLU A 21 21.48 -4.93 -5.12
N PHE A 22 20.99 -4.08 -4.21
CA PHE A 22 21.00 -4.36 -2.78
C PHE A 22 20.30 -5.67 -2.43
N THR A 23 19.14 -5.92 -3.04
CA THR A 23 18.36 -7.14 -2.78
C THR A 23 19.11 -8.40 -3.26
N GLU A 24 19.74 -8.32 -4.45
CA GLU A 24 20.51 -9.40 -5.02
C GLU A 24 21.80 -9.69 -4.22
N GLU A 25 22.52 -8.66 -3.79
CA GLU A 25 23.78 -8.80 -3.06
C GLU A 25 23.61 -9.25 -1.61
N THR A 26 22.56 -8.75 -0.93
CA THR A 26 22.41 -8.96 0.52
C THR A 26 21.41 -10.07 0.88
N ASN A 27 20.60 -10.52 -0.08
CA ASN A 27 19.45 -11.40 0.14
C ASN A 27 18.40 -10.81 1.12
N ASN A 28 18.45 -9.50 1.39
CA ASN A 28 17.42 -8.78 2.10
C ASN A 28 16.28 -8.43 1.15
N LYS A 29 15.05 -8.63 1.59
CA LYS A 29 13.88 -8.37 0.76
C LYS A 29 13.33 -6.98 1.02
N ILE A 30 13.33 -6.15 -0.02
CA ILE A 30 12.66 -4.86 -0.08
C ILE A 30 11.60 -4.96 -1.18
N GLY A 31 10.44 -4.32 -1.00
CA GLY A 31 9.42 -4.18 -2.03
C GLY A 31 9.48 -2.78 -2.67
N PHE A 32 8.98 -2.66 -3.89
CA PHE A 32 8.64 -1.37 -4.49
C PHE A 32 7.20 -1.02 -4.21
N ILE A 33 6.95 0.29 -4.01
CA ILE A 33 5.61 0.82 -3.85
C ILE A 33 5.41 2.08 -4.71
N PRO A 34 5.35 1.94 -6.06
CA PRO A 34 5.12 3.07 -6.95
C PRO A 34 3.69 3.61 -6.82
N SER A 35 3.58 4.93 -6.59
CA SER A 35 2.31 5.63 -6.75
C SER A 35 1.92 5.75 -8.23
N ARG A 36 0.65 6.07 -8.51
CA ARG A 36 0.16 6.34 -9.86
C ARG A 36 0.88 7.49 -10.57
N ARG A 37 1.50 8.41 -9.83
CA ARG A 37 2.32 9.49 -10.41
C ARG A 37 3.72 9.02 -10.79
N GLN A 38 4.27 8.05 -10.05
CA GLN A 38 5.60 7.49 -10.30
C GLN A 38 5.60 6.57 -11.50
N VAL A 39 4.65 5.65 -11.56
CA VAL A 39 4.48 4.65 -12.62
C VAL A 39 2.97 4.47 -12.87
N GLU A 40 2.52 4.62 -14.10
CA GLU A 40 1.10 4.52 -14.45
C GLU A 40 0.92 3.80 -15.78
N TYR A 41 -0.29 3.32 -16.10
CA TYR A 41 -0.57 2.61 -17.37
C TYR A 41 -0.18 3.42 -18.63
N ASN A 42 -0.22 4.74 -18.54
CA ASN A 42 0.13 5.67 -19.63
C ASN A 42 1.48 6.38 -19.42
N GLY A 43 2.29 5.94 -18.44
CA GLY A 43 3.58 6.48 -18.08
C GLY A 43 3.56 7.41 -16.88
N GLY A 44 4.56 7.28 -16.00
CA GLY A 44 4.79 8.13 -14.84
C GLY A 44 6.10 8.90 -14.91
N TYR A 45 6.40 9.72 -13.89
CA TYR A 45 7.64 10.52 -13.90
C TYR A 45 8.91 9.67 -13.73
N VAL A 46 8.80 8.46 -13.21
CA VAL A 46 9.95 7.56 -13.07
C VAL A 46 10.25 6.96 -14.44
N ASN A 47 11.25 7.50 -15.09
CA ASN A 47 11.75 7.06 -16.40
C ASN A 47 10.67 6.96 -17.51
N ASN A 48 9.56 7.65 -17.38
CA ASN A 48 8.37 7.56 -18.24
C ASN A 48 7.82 6.12 -18.37
N TRP A 49 8.11 5.25 -17.42
CA TRP A 49 7.65 3.87 -17.46
C TRP A 49 6.14 3.76 -17.33
N THR A 50 5.57 2.93 -18.20
CA THR A 50 4.26 2.36 -17.96
C THR A 50 4.34 1.27 -16.88
N THR A 51 3.19 0.90 -16.28
CA THR A 51 3.11 -0.20 -15.31
C THR A 51 3.72 -1.48 -15.87
N GLU A 52 3.40 -1.83 -17.11
CA GLU A 52 3.96 -2.98 -17.81
C GLU A 52 5.48 -2.88 -17.98
N GLN A 53 5.99 -1.73 -18.43
CA GLN A 53 7.41 -1.52 -18.64
C GLN A 53 8.21 -1.60 -17.34
N PHE A 54 7.67 -1.02 -16.26
CA PHE A 54 8.27 -1.09 -14.93
C PHE A 54 8.33 -2.53 -14.41
N SER A 55 7.21 -3.25 -14.48
CA SER A 55 7.16 -4.66 -14.09
C SER A 55 8.15 -5.52 -14.89
N LYS A 56 8.21 -5.35 -16.21
CA LYS A 56 9.21 -6.04 -17.05
C LYS A 56 10.65 -5.69 -16.70
N TYR A 57 10.92 -4.43 -16.35
CA TYR A 57 12.25 -4.00 -15.92
C TYR A 57 12.66 -4.64 -14.60
N VAL A 58 11.77 -4.66 -13.61
CA VAL A 58 12.00 -5.32 -12.32
C VAL A 58 12.10 -6.83 -12.48
N ASN A 59 11.31 -7.42 -13.38
CA ASN A 59 11.37 -8.83 -13.78
C ASN A 59 11.34 -9.82 -12.62
N GLY A 60 10.45 -9.60 -11.65
CA GLY A 60 10.24 -10.48 -10.50
C GLY A 60 11.37 -10.50 -9.45
N ARG A 61 12.43 -9.68 -9.62
CA ARG A 61 13.55 -9.59 -8.65
C ARG A 61 13.15 -8.97 -7.33
N VAL A 62 12.15 -8.10 -7.35
CA VAL A 62 11.60 -7.37 -6.21
C VAL A 62 10.09 -7.39 -6.33
N LEU A 63 9.36 -7.57 -5.22
CA LEU A 63 7.90 -7.44 -5.21
C LEU A 63 7.49 -6.00 -5.53
N ILE A 64 6.42 -5.86 -6.30
CA ILE A 64 5.88 -4.55 -6.67
C ILE A 64 4.45 -4.44 -6.16
N GLU A 65 4.19 -3.41 -5.40
CA GLU A 65 2.87 -3.05 -4.89
C GLU A 65 2.45 -1.68 -5.44
N ARG A 66 1.19 -1.51 -5.82
CA ARG A 66 0.64 -0.18 -6.12
C ARG A 66 0.45 0.61 -4.83
N ASP A 67 1.03 1.81 -4.74
CA ASP A 67 0.75 2.78 -3.69
C ASP A 67 -0.51 3.59 -4.05
N HIS A 68 -1.50 3.62 -3.16
CA HIS A 68 -2.74 4.39 -3.33
C HIS A 68 -3.36 4.26 -4.73
N GLY A 69 -3.81 3.06 -5.10
CA GLY A 69 -4.57 2.85 -6.32
C GLY A 69 -6.01 3.37 -6.19
N GLY A 70 -6.56 3.92 -7.27
CA GLY A 70 -7.96 4.31 -7.30
C GLY A 70 -8.23 5.73 -7.78
N PRO A 71 -9.47 6.20 -7.59
CA PRO A 71 -9.93 7.48 -8.10
C PRO A 71 -9.17 8.66 -7.48
N GLY A 72 -8.80 9.61 -8.32
CA GLY A 72 -8.13 10.84 -7.90
C GLY A 72 -6.70 10.67 -7.37
N GLN A 73 -6.07 9.51 -7.52
CA GLN A 73 -4.70 9.24 -7.03
C GLN A 73 -3.61 9.52 -8.08
N GLY A 74 -3.97 9.65 -9.36
CA GLY A 74 -3.05 9.98 -10.46
C GLY A 74 -2.87 11.48 -10.69
N TYR A 75 -2.28 11.83 -11.84
CA TYR A 75 -2.24 13.21 -12.34
C TYR A 75 -3.56 13.63 -12.96
N VAL A 76 -4.29 12.68 -13.53
CA VAL A 76 -5.60 12.88 -14.14
C VAL A 76 -6.65 12.55 -13.09
N ASP A 77 -7.68 13.38 -13.02
CA ASP A 77 -8.87 13.08 -12.22
C ASP A 77 -9.72 12.07 -12.99
N ASP A 78 -9.65 10.82 -12.55
CA ASP A 78 -10.33 9.67 -13.15
C ASP A 78 -10.90 8.74 -12.07
N ASP A 79 -11.65 7.72 -12.50
CA ASP A 79 -12.22 6.70 -11.62
C ASP A 79 -11.23 5.59 -11.21
N GLY A 80 -10.00 5.63 -11.71
CA GLY A 80 -8.94 4.66 -11.41
C GLY A 80 -9.12 3.27 -12.05
N VAL A 81 -10.21 3.01 -12.75
CA VAL A 81 -10.52 1.66 -13.28
C VAL A 81 -9.48 1.15 -14.26
N VAL A 82 -9.03 2.00 -15.19
CA VAL A 82 -7.99 1.61 -16.17
C VAL A 82 -6.65 1.35 -15.50
N SER A 83 -6.31 2.14 -14.48
CA SER A 83 -5.12 1.93 -13.67
C SER A 83 -5.18 0.59 -12.94
N PHE A 84 -6.25 0.31 -12.21
CA PHE A 84 -6.46 -0.96 -11.51
C PHE A 84 -6.39 -2.17 -12.45
N TYR A 85 -6.97 -2.05 -13.66
CA TYR A 85 -6.90 -3.10 -14.65
C TYR A 85 -5.45 -3.42 -15.06
N ASN A 86 -4.63 -2.40 -15.29
CA ASN A 86 -3.21 -2.60 -15.61
C ASN A 86 -2.43 -3.10 -14.41
N ASP A 87 -2.67 -2.55 -13.21
CA ASP A 87 -1.98 -2.96 -12.00
C ASP A 87 -2.19 -4.44 -11.70
N SER A 88 -3.43 -4.92 -11.83
CA SER A 88 -3.76 -6.34 -11.60
C SER A 88 -3.06 -7.32 -12.55
N GLN A 89 -2.62 -6.86 -13.72
CA GLN A 89 -1.92 -7.70 -14.69
C GLN A 89 -0.41 -7.73 -14.48
N TYR A 90 0.16 -6.67 -13.91
CA TYR A 90 1.61 -6.47 -13.92
C TYR A 90 2.24 -6.32 -12.54
N LEU A 91 1.45 -6.08 -11.49
CA LEU A 91 1.94 -5.91 -10.12
C LEU A 91 1.55 -7.10 -9.25
N ASP A 92 2.32 -7.31 -8.18
CA ASP A 92 2.08 -8.43 -7.25
C ASP A 92 0.98 -8.11 -6.25
N ILE A 93 0.87 -6.83 -5.84
CA ILE A 93 -0.08 -6.35 -4.84
C ILE A 93 -0.70 -5.05 -5.34
N VAL A 94 -2.00 -4.89 -5.15
CA VAL A 94 -2.73 -3.67 -5.53
C VAL A 94 -3.39 -3.08 -4.29
N HIS A 95 -2.96 -1.87 -3.91
CA HIS A 95 -3.62 -1.11 -2.84
C HIS A 95 -4.90 -0.46 -3.36
N ILE A 96 -6.03 -0.91 -2.85
CA ILE A 96 -7.35 -0.39 -3.19
C ILE A 96 -7.69 0.76 -2.23
N ASP A 97 -7.47 1.99 -2.69
CA ASP A 97 -7.65 3.21 -1.89
C ASP A 97 -8.58 4.22 -2.55
N PRO A 98 -9.91 4.01 -2.46
CA PRO A 98 -10.88 4.96 -2.97
C PRO A 98 -11.21 6.11 -1.98
N TRP A 99 -10.57 6.13 -0.80
CA TRP A 99 -10.99 6.96 0.34
C TRP A 99 -10.86 8.46 0.11
N LYS A 100 -10.02 8.88 -0.83
CA LYS A 100 -9.92 10.29 -1.22
C LYS A 100 -11.19 10.77 -1.94
N ALA A 101 -11.79 9.93 -2.78
CA ALA A 101 -13.04 10.23 -3.48
C ALA A 101 -14.27 9.90 -2.63
N TYR A 102 -14.19 8.87 -1.78
CA TYR A 102 -15.30 8.36 -0.95
C TYR A 102 -14.91 8.35 0.54
N PRO A 103 -14.86 9.51 1.21
CA PRO A 103 -14.42 9.59 2.61
C PRO A 103 -15.47 9.06 3.61
N ASN A 104 -16.73 8.90 3.20
CA ASN A 104 -17.75 8.26 4.03
C ASN A 104 -17.44 6.77 4.19
N LEU A 105 -17.59 6.22 5.41
CA LEU A 105 -17.21 4.85 5.72
C LEU A 105 -17.91 3.83 4.80
N ASN A 106 -19.22 3.92 4.67
CA ASN A 106 -19.99 2.94 3.90
C ASN A 106 -19.68 3.06 2.40
N GLU A 107 -19.66 4.28 1.87
CA GLU A 107 -19.34 4.52 0.46
C GLU A 107 -17.91 4.08 0.11
N GLY A 108 -16.95 4.33 1.00
CA GLY A 108 -15.57 3.89 0.82
C GLY A 108 -15.43 2.36 0.90
N ILE A 109 -16.15 1.69 1.80
CA ILE A 109 -16.21 0.23 1.86
C ILE A 109 -16.82 -0.32 0.57
N ASP A 110 -17.98 0.19 0.15
CA ASP A 110 -18.67 -0.28 -1.05
C ASP A 110 -17.76 -0.13 -2.29
N SER A 111 -17.08 1.01 -2.41
CA SER A 111 -16.13 1.25 -3.50
C SER A 111 -14.92 0.31 -3.43
N THR A 112 -14.36 0.07 -2.23
CA THR A 112 -13.25 -0.88 -2.03
C THR A 112 -13.64 -2.28 -2.49
N LEU A 113 -14.77 -2.80 -2.00
CA LEU A 113 -15.27 -4.14 -2.34
C LEU A 113 -15.62 -4.27 -3.82
N TYR A 114 -16.22 -3.24 -4.41
CA TYR A 114 -16.53 -3.20 -5.83
C TYR A 114 -15.27 -3.35 -6.70
N HIS A 115 -14.22 -2.58 -6.41
CA HIS A 115 -12.98 -2.66 -7.18
C HIS A 115 -12.25 -3.99 -6.96
N MET A 116 -12.17 -4.47 -5.72
CA MET A 116 -11.56 -5.76 -5.41
C MET A 116 -12.24 -6.91 -6.15
N ASN A 117 -13.57 -6.97 -6.14
CA ASN A 117 -14.31 -8.01 -6.84
C ASN A 117 -14.02 -8.00 -8.34
N ARG A 118 -14.02 -6.83 -8.97
CA ARG A 118 -13.73 -6.71 -10.39
C ARG A 118 -12.30 -7.10 -10.76
N ILE A 119 -11.34 -6.78 -9.90
CA ILE A 119 -9.94 -7.15 -10.11
C ILE A 119 -9.76 -8.66 -9.92
N TYR A 120 -10.36 -9.23 -8.88
CA TYR A 120 -10.35 -10.66 -8.60
C TYR A 120 -10.96 -11.50 -9.74
N ASP A 121 -12.07 -11.03 -10.33
CA ASP A 121 -12.69 -11.68 -11.49
C ASP A 121 -11.72 -11.73 -12.71
N MET A 122 -10.81 -10.79 -12.83
CA MET A 122 -9.83 -10.74 -13.93
C MET A 122 -8.53 -11.49 -13.61
N ASN A 123 -8.08 -11.41 -12.37
CA ASN A 123 -6.85 -12.04 -11.89
C ASN A 123 -7.03 -12.53 -10.43
N PRO A 124 -7.44 -13.78 -10.22
CA PRO A 124 -7.66 -14.31 -8.88
C PRO A 124 -6.37 -14.53 -8.07
N ASP A 125 -5.19 -14.40 -8.69
CA ASP A 125 -3.89 -14.56 -8.01
C ASP A 125 -3.34 -13.23 -7.45
N VAL A 126 -3.94 -12.07 -7.79
CA VAL A 126 -3.49 -10.77 -7.31
C VAL A 126 -3.72 -10.64 -5.81
N LEU A 127 -2.76 -10.03 -5.12
CA LEU A 127 -2.92 -9.72 -3.71
C LEU A 127 -3.40 -8.27 -3.53
N PHE A 128 -4.06 -8.00 -2.41
CA PHE A 128 -4.60 -6.69 -2.09
C PHE A 128 -3.98 -6.08 -0.83
N GLU A 129 -3.87 -4.76 -0.84
CA GLU A 129 -3.82 -3.94 0.37
C GLU A 129 -5.12 -3.12 0.45
N VAL A 130 -5.66 -2.94 1.66
CA VAL A 130 -6.90 -2.20 1.90
C VAL A 130 -6.74 -1.19 3.04
N GLY A 131 -7.59 -0.18 3.05
CA GLY A 131 -7.51 0.93 4.02
C GLY A 131 -6.84 2.14 3.41
N THR A 132 -6.41 3.08 4.23
CA THR A 132 -5.71 4.29 3.79
C THR A 132 -4.91 4.93 4.92
N GLU A 133 -4.01 5.83 4.56
CA GLU A 133 -3.22 6.61 5.51
C GLU A 133 -4.04 7.72 6.20
N GLU A 134 -3.53 8.18 7.35
CA GLU A 134 -4.23 9.16 8.19
C GLU A 134 -4.41 10.53 7.51
N ALA A 135 -3.50 10.91 6.59
CA ALA A 135 -3.59 12.16 5.85
C ALA A 135 -4.76 12.20 4.84
N ILE A 136 -5.20 11.03 4.34
CA ILE A 136 -6.33 10.90 3.43
C ILE A 136 -7.64 10.80 4.23
N ARG A 137 -7.72 9.85 5.16
CA ARG A 137 -8.87 9.65 6.02
C ARG A 137 -8.47 9.01 7.35
N LYS A 138 -8.89 9.60 8.46
CA LYS A 138 -8.70 8.98 9.76
C LYS A 138 -9.64 7.80 9.94
N PHE A 139 -9.06 6.66 10.28
CA PHE A 139 -9.76 5.46 10.71
C PHE A 139 -9.68 5.30 12.22
N THR A 140 -10.70 4.70 12.79
CA THR A 140 -10.59 4.02 14.08
C THR A 140 -10.30 2.52 13.87
N PRO A 141 -9.74 1.80 14.86
CA PRO A 141 -9.61 0.35 14.77
C PRO A 141 -10.94 -0.37 14.49
N ASP A 142 -12.06 0.13 15.02
CA ASP A 142 -13.39 -0.41 14.77
C ASP A 142 -13.82 -0.22 13.30
N GLU A 143 -13.51 0.91 12.67
CA GLU A 143 -13.80 1.13 11.25
C GLU A 143 -12.97 0.20 10.36
N LEU A 144 -11.69 -0.04 10.68
CA LEU A 144 -10.90 -1.06 9.98
C LEU A 144 -11.50 -2.46 10.17
N ASN A 145 -11.96 -2.78 11.38
CA ASN A 145 -12.63 -4.05 11.64
C ASN A 145 -13.93 -4.19 10.83
N ILE A 146 -14.70 -3.10 10.64
CA ILE A 146 -15.91 -3.12 9.79
C ILE A 146 -15.53 -3.37 8.33
N LEU A 147 -14.49 -2.72 7.81
CA LEU A 147 -14.00 -2.93 6.44
C LEU A 147 -13.61 -4.40 6.22
N LEU A 148 -12.77 -4.97 7.09
CA LEU A 148 -12.31 -6.36 6.96
C LEU A 148 -13.44 -7.37 7.12
N ARG A 149 -14.38 -7.11 8.04
CA ARG A 149 -15.59 -7.93 8.18
C ARG A 149 -16.44 -7.92 6.92
N SER A 150 -16.64 -6.75 6.31
CA SER A 150 -17.40 -6.65 5.06
C SER A 150 -16.69 -7.38 3.91
N ALA A 151 -15.36 -7.30 3.85
CA ALA A 151 -14.57 -8.03 2.86
C ALA A 151 -14.62 -9.55 3.07
N SER A 152 -14.73 -10.02 4.31
CA SER A 152 -14.74 -11.46 4.64
C SER A 152 -15.96 -12.21 4.11
N GLU A 153 -16.95 -11.52 3.57
CA GLU A 153 -18.11 -12.13 2.92
C GLU A 153 -17.86 -12.47 1.44
N TYR A 154 -16.66 -12.19 0.90
CA TYR A 154 -16.29 -12.37 -0.50
C TYR A 154 -15.16 -13.39 -0.68
N ASP A 155 -15.12 -14.06 -1.82
CA ASP A 155 -14.13 -15.09 -2.15
C ASP A 155 -12.70 -14.53 -2.25
N PHE A 156 -12.53 -13.24 -2.51
CA PHE A 156 -11.22 -12.58 -2.57
C PHE A 156 -10.61 -12.26 -1.19
N PHE A 157 -11.28 -12.58 -0.09
CA PHE A 157 -10.78 -12.20 1.24
C PHE A 157 -9.39 -12.74 1.54
N ASP A 158 -9.10 -13.97 1.17
CA ASP A 158 -7.80 -14.61 1.38
C ASP A 158 -6.67 -13.95 0.55
N ASN A 159 -7.01 -13.11 -0.42
CA ASN A 159 -6.05 -12.33 -1.21
C ASN A 159 -5.67 -11.00 -0.52
N ILE A 160 -6.33 -10.61 0.57
CA ILE A 160 -5.93 -9.43 1.34
C ILE A 160 -4.66 -9.74 2.09
N LYS A 161 -3.55 -9.23 1.58
CA LYS A 161 -2.23 -9.39 2.21
C LYS A 161 -2.02 -8.38 3.33
N TYR A 162 -2.35 -7.11 3.06
CA TYR A 162 -2.13 -6.02 4.01
C TYR A 162 -3.39 -5.20 4.29
N ALA A 163 -3.46 -4.69 5.50
CA ALA A 163 -4.35 -3.59 5.85
C ALA A 163 -3.54 -2.42 6.39
N VAL A 164 -3.85 -1.21 5.89
CA VAL A 164 -3.18 0.01 6.33
C VAL A 164 -3.58 0.33 7.75
N VAL A 165 -2.59 0.47 8.62
CA VAL A 165 -2.76 0.84 10.03
C VAL A 165 -2.28 2.26 10.27
N GLN A 166 -2.87 2.92 11.27
CA GLN A 166 -2.62 4.33 11.55
C GLN A 166 -2.16 4.51 12.99
N SER A 167 -0.96 5.08 13.17
CA SER A 167 -0.36 5.34 14.48
C SER A 167 -0.43 6.80 14.93
N GLY A 168 -1.15 7.65 14.21
CA GLY A 168 -1.21 9.09 14.49
C GLY A 168 -0.12 9.91 13.80
N VAL A 169 0.68 9.28 12.93
CA VAL A 169 1.76 9.94 12.18
C VAL A 169 1.31 10.21 10.76
N GLY A 170 1.51 11.43 10.31
CA GLY A 170 1.37 11.84 8.92
C GLY A 170 2.71 12.33 8.36
N LEU A 171 2.70 12.86 7.14
CA LEU A 171 3.88 13.28 6.42
C LEU A 171 3.70 14.70 5.86
N ASP A 172 4.69 15.56 6.07
CA ASP A 172 4.84 16.86 5.40
C ASP A 172 6.07 16.81 4.47
N LEU A 173 5.82 16.48 3.21
CA LEU A 173 6.89 16.38 2.19
C LEU A 173 7.61 17.70 1.95
N GLY A 174 6.93 18.84 2.09
CA GLY A 174 7.52 20.17 1.92
C GLY A 174 8.53 20.49 3.00
N LYS A 175 8.25 20.13 4.22
CA LYS A 175 9.15 20.33 5.38
C LYS A 175 10.09 19.15 5.61
N ARG A 176 9.86 18.00 4.95
CA ARG A 176 10.63 16.78 5.13
C ARG A 176 10.62 16.28 6.58
N VAL A 177 9.45 16.23 7.17
CA VAL A 177 9.26 15.78 8.56
C VAL A 177 7.99 14.96 8.69
N ASN A 178 7.98 14.08 9.68
CA ASN A 178 6.74 13.47 10.14
C ASN A 178 5.92 14.51 10.91
N THR A 179 4.60 14.43 10.77
CA THR A 179 3.61 15.26 11.47
C THR A 179 2.76 14.40 12.39
N GLY A 180 2.01 15.05 13.27
CA GLY A 180 1.18 14.35 14.25
C GLY A 180 1.98 13.83 15.44
N ASN A 181 1.35 12.98 16.23
CA ASN A 181 1.96 12.37 17.40
C ASN A 181 1.81 10.84 17.31
N PHE A 182 2.93 10.16 17.38
CA PHE A 182 2.94 8.70 17.43
C PHE A 182 2.21 8.20 18.68
N ASP A 183 1.23 7.33 18.47
CA ASP A 183 0.44 6.68 19.51
C ASP A 183 0.62 5.17 19.42
N LEU A 184 1.42 4.62 20.33
CA LEU A 184 1.76 3.20 20.36
C LEU A 184 0.54 2.32 20.70
N ASP A 185 -0.36 2.79 21.55
CA ASP A 185 -1.52 2.00 21.94
C ASP A 185 -2.53 1.95 20.78
N ARG A 186 -2.71 3.06 20.07
CA ARG A 186 -3.48 3.11 18.83
C ARG A 186 -2.91 2.13 17.79
N LEU A 187 -1.59 2.13 17.56
CA LEU A 187 -0.94 1.19 16.65
C LEU A 187 -1.22 -0.26 17.03
N LYS A 188 -1.07 -0.61 18.33
CA LYS A 188 -1.36 -1.95 18.83
C LYS A 188 -2.82 -2.35 18.66
N ASP A 189 -3.77 -1.40 18.78
CA ASP A 189 -5.18 -1.67 18.56
C ASP A 189 -5.45 -2.03 17.10
N PHE A 190 -4.89 -1.31 16.13
CA PHE A 190 -4.97 -1.65 14.73
C PHE A 190 -4.31 -3.00 14.41
N ILE A 191 -3.12 -3.26 14.95
CA ILE A 191 -2.42 -4.56 14.77
C ILE A 191 -3.27 -5.71 15.32
N ARG A 192 -3.99 -5.53 16.44
CA ARG A 192 -4.91 -6.55 16.96
C ARG A 192 -6.06 -6.86 16.02
N VAL A 193 -6.61 -5.84 15.36
CA VAL A 193 -7.64 -6.03 14.33
C VAL A 193 -7.07 -6.84 13.15
N CYS A 194 -5.91 -6.47 12.63
CA CYS A 194 -5.27 -7.20 11.54
C CYS A 194 -5.02 -8.68 11.92
N LYS A 195 -4.48 -8.93 13.10
CA LYS A 195 -4.24 -10.29 13.60
C LYS A 195 -5.52 -11.12 13.77
N TYR A 196 -6.61 -10.50 14.21
CA TYR A 196 -7.90 -11.18 14.34
C TYR A 196 -8.40 -11.73 12.99
N TRP A 197 -8.19 -10.96 11.91
CA TRP A 197 -8.58 -11.33 10.56
C TRP A 197 -7.49 -12.10 9.79
N SER A 198 -6.34 -12.40 10.39
CA SER A 198 -5.18 -13.03 9.73
C SER A 198 -4.62 -12.24 8.55
N VAL A 199 -4.78 -10.92 8.56
CA VAL A 199 -4.25 -9.97 7.59
C VAL A 199 -3.00 -9.33 8.19
N LEU A 200 -1.97 -9.07 7.37
CA LEU A 200 -0.76 -8.38 7.83
C LEU A 200 -1.01 -6.87 7.99
N SER A 201 -0.39 -6.28 9.00
CA SER A 201 -0.47 -4.84 9.27
C SER A 201 0.63 -4.10 8.54
N LYS A 202 0.29 -2.98 7.89
CA LYS A 202 1.27 -2.14 7.19
C LYS A 202 1.02 -0.67 7.47
N GLU A 203 2.05 0.05 7.92
CA GLU A 203 1.96 1.48 8.14
C GLU A 203 2.56 2.22 6.94
N HIS A 204 1.87 3.26 6.48
CA HIS A 204 2.41 4.23 5.54
C HIS A 204 3.15 5.35 6.28
N ASN A 205 3.84 6.25 5.54
CA ASN A 205 4.54 7.41 6.12
C ASN A 205 5.73 7.05 7.04
N GLY A 206 6.51 6.05 6.66
CA GLY A 206 7.78 5.70 7.32
C GLY A 206 8.92 6.66 7.00
N ASP A 207 8.72 7.61 6.06
CA ASP A 207 9.71 8.64 5.74
C ASP A 207 10.11 9.45 6.97
N TYR A 208 11.38 9.79 7.05
CA TYR A 208 11.98 10.61 8.13
C TYR A 208 11.86 10.03 9.55
N LEU A 209 11.47 8.77 9.71
CA LEU A 209 11.55 8.06 10.98
C LEU A 209 13.02 7.74 11.32
N THR A 210 13.36 7.82 12.60
CA THR A 210 14.65 7.31 13.08
C THR A 210 14.63 5.78 13.17
N GLY A 211 15.81 5.16 13.25
CA GLY A 211 15.89 3.71 13.47
C GLY A 211 15.18 3.24 14.75
N ASP A 212 15.18 4.06 15.80
CA ASP A 212 14.47 3.76 17.06
C ASP A 212 12.95 3.84 16.87
N ASP A 213 12.45 4.82 16.12
CA ASP A 213 11.02 4.93 15.78
C ASP A 213 10.54 3.72 14.98
N VAL A 214 11.34 3.26 14.02
CA VAL A 214 11.07 2.05 13.23
C VAL A 214 11.08 0.81 14.13
N LYS A 215 12.08 0.70 15.01
CA LYS A 215 12.20 -0.43 15.93
C LYS A 215 10.99 -0.56 16.86
N VAL A 216 10.51 0.54 17.43
CA VAL A 216 9.32 0.54 18.33
C VAL A 216 8.08 0.00 17.59
N ARG A 217 7.90 0.31 16.31
CA ARG A 217 6.79 -0.18 15.48
C ARG A 217 6.86 -1.69 15.26
N PHE A 218 8.01 -2.20 14.86
CA PHE A 218 8.21 -3.64 14.68
C PHE A 218 8.16 -4.42 16.00
N ASP A 219 8.67 -3.86 17.10
CA ASP A 219 8.54 -4.47 18.44
C ASP A 219 7.07 -4.53 18.90
N ALA A 220 6.22 -3.58 18.46
CA ALA A 220 4.78 -3.62 18.69
C ALA A 220 4.07 -4.71 17.86
N GLY A 221 4.73 -5.26 16.86
CA GLY A 221 4.23 -6.32 16.01
C GLY A 221 3.72 -5.84 14.64
N LEU A 222 4.12 -4.65 14.18
CA LEU A 222 3.90 -4.20 12.80
C LEU A 222 4.60 -5.17 11.84
N ASP A 223 3.94 -5.49 10.71
CA ASP A 223 4.46 -6.47 9.75
C ASP A 223 5.27 -5.79 8.63
N ALA A 224 4.83 -4.63 8.15
CA ALA A 224 5.50 -3.89 7.07
C ALA A 224 5.37 -2.37 7.21
N LEU A 225 6.27 -1.64 6.53
CA LEU A 225 6.35 -0.17 6.53
C LEU A 225 6.67 0.36 5.13
N ASN A 226 5.94 1.40 4.69
CA ASN A 226 6.25 2.17 3.48
C ASN A 226 7.21 3.32 3.79
N ILE A 227 8.17 3.54 2.87
CA ILE A 227 9.18 4.62 2.93
C ILE A 227 9.29 5.29 1.55
#